data_e34944fbdd7fdb48b026ad9f1cdf76bb
#
_entry.id   e34944fbdd7fdb48b026ad9f1cdf76bb
#
_cell.length_a   1.000
_cell.length_b   1.000
_cell.length_c   1.000
_cell.angle_alpha   90.00
_cell.angle_beta   90.00
_cell.angle_gamma   90.00
#
_symmetry.space_group_name_H-M   'P 1'
#
loop_
_entity.id
_entity.type
_entity.pdbx_description
1 polymer ?
#
loop_
_entity_poly.entity_id
_entity_poly.type
_entity_poly.pdbx_seq_one_letter_code
_entity_poly.pdbx_strand_id
1 'polypeptide(L)'
;MVENFQSLEAIERDMREHAYEYWFMRAEDNGRIAGYTGGCVEPETNRFFISKVYLRAEERGKGFASRAIAFYERLCRERGLDAMYLTVNKRNDLGIRAYLGKGFETIDAVETDIGNGFVMDDYIMEKRVER
;
A
#
# COMPACT_ATOMS: atom_id res chain seq x y z
N MET A 1 -7.13 12.99 12.32
CA MET A 1 -8.47 13.00 11.73
C MET A 1 -8.48 12.22 10.44
N VAL A 2 -9.50 11.42 10.25
CA VAL A 2 -9.57 10.51 9.10
C VAL A 2 -10.52 10.98 7.99
N GLU A 3 -10.69 12.28 7.81
CA GLU A 3 -11.48 12.79 6.71
C GLU A 3 -10.89 12.29 5.40
N ASN A 4 -11.73 12.02 4.44
CA ASN A 4 -11.37 11.46 3.15
C ASN A 4 -10.83 10.04 3.21
N PHE A 5 -10.83 9.43 4.40
CA PHE A 5 -10.52 8.03 4.57
C PHE A 5 -11.78 7.20 4.48
N GLN A 6 -11.61 5.90 4.42
CA GLN A 6 -12.71 5.00 4.67
C GLN A 6 -13.20 5.19 6.10
N SER A 7 -14.48 4.99 6.33
CA SER A 7 -14.99 5.03 7.69
C SER A 7 -14.40 3.90 8.52
N LEU A 8 -14.38 4.06 9.83
CA LEU A 8 -13.91 3.01 10.73
C LEU A 8 -14.67 1.71 10.52
N GLU A 9 -15.99 1.80 10.30
CA GLU A 9 -16.83 0.63 10.03
C GLU A 9 -16.41 -0.08 8.74
N ALA A 10 -16.08 0.66 7.68
CA ALA A 10 -15.63 0.06 6.44
C ALA A 10 -14.28 -0.63 6.61
N ILE A 11 -13.37 -0.04 7.37
CA ILE A 11 -12.07 -0.63 7.68
C ILE A 11 -12.26 -1.92 8.47
N GLU A 12 -13.10 -1.92 9.49
CA GLU A 12 -13.37 -3.10 10.29
C GLU A 12 -13.99 -4.22 9.46
N ARG A 13 -14.88 -3.88 8.55
CA ARG A 13 -15.49 -4.86 7.64
C ARG A 13 -14.44 -5.50 6.73
N ASP A 14 -13.55 -4.68 6.16
CA ASP A 14 -12.47 -5.19 5.31
C ASP A 14 -11.56 -6.14 6.08
N MET A 15 -11.25 -5.80 7.31
CA MET A 15 -10.42 -6.66 8.16
C MET A 15 -11.07 -8.02 8.42
N ARG A 16 -12.40 -8.03 8.63
CA ARG A 16 -13.11 -9.28 8.89
C ARG A 16 -13.37 -10.10 7.63
N GLU A 17 -13.81 -9.44 6.56
CA GLU A 17 -14.29 -10.13 5.36
C GLU A 17 -13.18 -10.51 4.39
N HIS A 18 -12.10 -9.73 4.38
CA HIS A 18 -11.03 -9.86 3.37
C HIS A 18 -9.66 -10.12 3.98
N ALA A 19 -9.59 -10.37 5.28
CA ALA A 19 -8.34 -10.57 6.01
C ALA A 19 -7.37 -9.39 5.86
N TYR A 20 -7.87 -8.20 5.65
CA TYR A 20 -7.07 -6.99 5.55
C TYR A 20 -6.59 -6.57 6.93
N GLU A 21 -5.38 -6.03 6.97
CA GLU A 21 -4.78 -5.46 8.17
C GLU A 21 -4.51 -4.00 7.90
N TYR A 22 -4.68 -3.16 8.93
CA TYR A 22 -4.47 -1.72 8.81
C TYR A 22 -3.60 -1.24 9.95
N TRP A 23 -2.77 -0.25 9.63
CA TRP A 23 -1.90 0.41 10.61
C TRP A 23 -1.99 1.91 10.42
N PHE A 24 -2.02 2.64 11.52
CA PHE A 24 -1.91 4.09 11.48
C PHE A 24 -0.44 4.49 11.55
N MET A 25 -0.09 5.53 10.80
CA MET A 25 1.22 6.14 10.85
C MET A 25 1.15 7.40 11.69
N ARG A 26 2.02 7.52 12.69
CA ARG A 26 2.04 8.69 13.56
C ARG A 26 3.29 9.51 13.32
N ALA A 27 3.13 10.83 13.37
CA ALA A 27 4.26 11.76 13.33
C ALA A 27 4.96 11.74 14.70
N GLU A 28 6.28 11.63 14.69
CA GLU A 28 7.05 11.56 15.94
C GLU A 28 7.03 12.88 16.70
N ASP A 29 7.02 14.01 15.99
CA ASP A 29 7.14 15.33 16.59
C ASP A 29 5.90 15.76 17.38
N ASN A 30 4.71 15.34 16.97
CA ASN A 30 3.47 15.77 17.62
C ASN A 30 2.50 14.64 17.96
N GLY A 31 2.84 13.39 17.64
CA GLY A 31 2.02 12.22 17.93
C GLY A 31 0.73 12.14 17.13
N ARG A 32 0.50 13.03 16.18
CA ARG A 32 -0.71 13.02 15.36
C ARG A 32 -0.68 11.92 14.33
N ILE A 33 -1.86 11.45 13.96
CA ILE A 33 -1.98 10.47 12.90
C ILE A 33 -1.67 11.16 11.57
N ALA A 34 -0.59 10.74 10.94
CA ALA A 34 -0.15 11.29 9.65
C ALA A 34 -0.87 10.62 8.48
N GLY A 35 -1.31 9.39 8.65
CA GLY A 35 -1.98 8.63 7.63
C GLY A 35 -2.23 7.20 8.06
N TYR A 36 -2.59 6.37 7.11
CA TYR A 36 -2.75 4.94 7.37
C TYR A 36 -2.31 4.12 6.16
N THR A 37 -2.02 2.86 6.42
CA THR A 37 -1.68 1.91 5.37
C THR A 37 -2.35 0.58 5.68
N GLY A 38 -2.60 -0.19 4.65
CA GLY A 38 -3.25 -1.48 4.83
C GLY A 38 -3.07 -2.40 3.64
N GLY A 39 -3.31 -3.66 3.89
CA GLY A 39 -3.20 -4.70 2.89
C GLY A 39 -3.49 -6.06 3.47
N CYS A 40 -3.12 -7.10 2.73
CA CYS A 40 -3.38 -8.45 3.16
C CYS A 40 -2.33 -9.43 2.62
N VAL A 41 -2.19 -10.54 3.32
CA VAL A 41 -1.37 -11.65 2.83
C VAL A 41 -2.12 -12.34 1.70
N GLU A 42 -1.41 -12.66 0.63
CA GLU A 42 -1.90 -13.46 -0.47
C GLU A 42 -1.22 -14.83 -0.39
N PRO A 43 -1.89 -15.84 0.21
CA PRO A 43 -1.23 -17.12 0.50
C PRO A 43 -0.80 -17.89 -0.74
N GLU A 44 -1.56 -17.77 -1.83
CA GLU A 44 -1.30 -18.52 -3.07
C GLU A 44 0.05 -18.18 -3.68
N THR A 45 0.50 -16.94 -3.49
CA THR A 45 1.75 -16.47 -4.07
C THR A 45 2.82 -16.19 -3.01
N ASN A 46 2.45 -16.34 -1.74
CA ASN A 46 3.31 -16.01 -0.60
C ASN A 46 3.82 -14.58 -0.64
N ARG A 47 2.90 -13.66 -0.97
CA ARG A 47 3.20 -12.22 -1.07
C ARG A 47 2.27 -11.42 -0.16
N PHE A 48 2.68 -10.21 0.15
CA PHE A 48 1.82 -9.23 0.83
C PHE A 48 1.34 -8.21 -0.18
N PHE A 49 0.02 -8.03 -0.27
CA PHE A 49 -0.58 -7.02 -1.13
C PHE A 49 -0.75 -5.72 -0.33
N ILE A 50 -0.07 -4.66 -0.74
CA ILE A 50 -0.22 -3.33 -0.15
C ILE A 50 -1.36 -2.64 -0.88
N SER A 51 -2.51 -2.58 -0.23
CA SER A 51 -3.72 -2.04 -0.84
C SER A 51 -3.76 -0.52 -0.80
N LYS A 52 -3.29 0.06 0.30
CA LYS A 52 -3.39 1.49 0.54
C LYS A 52 -2.19 2.02 1.30
N VAL A 53 -1.69 3.17 0.84
CA VAL A 53 -0.79 4.01 1.63
C VAL A 53 -1.36 5.41 1.51
N TYR A 54 -2.01 5.89 2.56
CA TYR A 54 -2.62 7.20 2.58
C TYR A 54 -1.89 8.11 3.56
N LEU A 55 -1.55 9.30 3.10
CA LEU A 55 -0.94 10.33 3.92
C LEU A 55 -1.76 11.61 3.85
N ARG A 56 -1.89 12.28 4.98
CA ARG A 56 -2.46 13.62 5.01
C ARG A 56 -1.55 14.54 4.20
N ALA A 57 -2.17 15.52 3.51
CA ALA A 57 -1.43 16.39 2.60
C ALA A 57 -0.25 17.08 3.26
N GLU A 58 -0.44 17.56 4.50
CA GLU A 58 0.61 18.26 5.25
C GLU A 58 1.76 17.37 5.71
N GLU A 59 1.58 16.05 5.63
CA GLU A 59 2.59 15.08 6.05
C GLU A 59 3.37 14.48 4.86
N ARG A 60 3.00 14.85 3.64
CA ARG A 60 3.69 14.36 2.46
C ARG A 60 5.09 14.97 2.35
N GLY A 61 6.01 14.22 1.80
CA GLY A 61 7.39 14.65 1.65
C GLY A 61 8.26 14.51 2.89
N LYS A 62 7.73 13.89 3.95
CA LYS A 62 8.46 13.68 5.21
C LYS A 62 9.00 12.27 5.39
N GLY A 63 8.97 11.45 4.34
CA GLY A 63 9.52 10.10 4.38
C GLY A 63 8.60 9.03 4.94
N PHE A 64 7.31 9.32 5.15
CA PHE A 64 6.38 8.33 5.67
C PHE A 64 6.19 7.14 4.73
N ALA A 65 6.11 7.39 3.42
CA ALA A 65 5.96 6.31 2.45
C ALA A 65 7.16 5.36 2.48
N SER A 66 8.37 5.90 2.58
CA SER A 66 9.59 5.09 2.68
C SER A 66 9.59 4.25 3.96
N ARG A 67 9.14 4.82 5.06
CA ARG A 67 9.04 4.10 6.33
C ARG A 67 7.95 3.02 6.28
N ALA A 68 6.85 3.28 5.58
CA ALA A 68 5.82 2.27 5.38
C ALA A 68 6.37 1.08 4.60
N ILE A 69 7.12 1.32 3.53
CA ILE A 69 7.73 0.24 2.76
C ILE A 69 8.73 -0.55 3.61
N ALA A 70 9.56 0.13 4.39
CA ALA A 70 10.50 -0.53 5.31
C ALA A 70 9.76 -1.39 6.35
N PHE A 71 8.64 -0.90 6.85
CA PHE A 71 7.77 -1.66 7.76
C PHE A 71 7.26 -2.94 7.11
N TYR A 72 6.75 -2.85 5.87
CA TYR A 72 6.27 -4.02 5.15
C TYR A 72 7.37 -5.01 4.83
N GLU A 73 8.56 -4.53 4.54
CA GLU A 73 9.70 -5.40 4.29
C GLU A 73 10.02 -6.24 5.52
N ARG A 74 10.04 -5.60 6.68
CA ARG A 74 10.26 -6.30 7.96
C ARG A 74 9.12 -7.27 8.26
N LEU A 75 7.86 -6.84 8.03
CA LEU A 75 6.69 -7.69 8.22
C LEU A 75 6.78 -8.95 7.37
N CYS A 76 7.16 -8.80 6.11
CA CYS A 76 7.31 -9.93 5.19
C CYS A 76 8.40 -10.90 5.67
N ARG A 77 9.54 -10.36 6.13
CA ARG A 77 10.60 -11.21 6.68
C ARG A 77 10.11 -12.01 7.89
N GLU A 78 9.43 -11.35 8.80
CA GLU A 78 8.92 -11.99 10.01
C GLU A 78 7.89 -13.07 9.73
N ARG A 79 7.10 -12.88 8.67
CA ARG A 79 6.05 -13.82 8.28
C ARG A 79 6.51 -14.84 7.24
N GLY A 80 7.76 -14.78 6.80
CA GLY A 80 8.27 -15.70 5.78
C GLY A 80 7.69 -15.50 4.40
N LEU A 81 7.27 -14.28 4.08
CA LEU A 81 6.74 -13.95 2.77
C LEU A 81 7.88 -13.60 1.80
N ASP A 82 7.67 -13.91 0.52
CA ASP A 82 8.71 -13.78 -0.49
C ASP A 82 8.79 -12.39 -1.13
N ALA A 83 7.69 -11.66 -1.11
CA ALA A 83 7.61 -10.38 -1.79
C ALA A 83 6.42 -9.57 -1.29
N MET A 84 6.43 -8.30 -1.64
CA MET A 84 5.28 -7.42 -1.50
C MET A 84 4.95 -6.83 -2.86
N TYR A 85 3.68 -6.53 -3.11
CA TYR A 85 3.29 -5.91 -4.37
C TYR A 85 2.17 -4.90 -4.15
N LEU A 86 2.02 -4.03 -5.13
CA LEU A 86 0.96 -3.02 -5.14
C LEU A 86 0.56 -2.72 -6.57
N THR A 87 -0.52 -1.98 -6.72
CA THR A 87 -0.93 -1.48 -8.02
C THR A 87 -0.79 0.04 -8.03
N VAL A 88 -0.45 0.60 -9.18
CA VAL A 88 -0.31 2.03 -9.36
C VAL A 88 -0.84 2.40 -10.74
N ASN A 89 -1.63 3.47 -10.82
CA ASN A 89 -2.18 3.92 -12.09
C ASN A 89 -1.05 4.29 -13.05
N LYS A 90 -1.17 3.90 -14.31
CA LYS A 90 -0.15 4.14 -15.33
C LYS A 90 0.14 5.62 -15.56
N ARG A 91 -0.79 6.49 -15.19
CA ARG A 91 -0.62 7.95 -15.34
C ARG A 91 0.04 8.58 -14.12
N ASN A 92 0.24 7.83 -13.06
CA ASN A 92 0.86 8.33 -11.85
C ASN A 92 2.38 8.22 -11.93
N ASP A 93 3.00 9.10 -12.72
CA ASP A 93 4.45 9.08 -12.94
C ASP A 93 5.24 9.26 -11.66
N LEU A 94 4.77 10.11 -10.76
CA LEU A 94 5.45 10.35 -9.49
C LEU A 94 5.44 9.10 -8.62
N GLY A 95 4.30 8.43 -8.54
CA GLY A 95 4.18 7.19 -7.78
C GLY A 95 5.05 6.08 -8.36
N ILE A 96 5.02 5.91 -9.68
CA ILE A 96 5.82 4.90 -10.36
C ILE A 96 7.31 5.12 -10.09
N ARG A 97 7.80 6.34 -10.26
CA ARG A 97 9.22 6.67 -9.99
C ARG A 97 9.59 6.46 -8.52
N ALA A 98 8.68 6.83 -7.62
CA ALA A 98 8.93 6.66 -6.20
C ALA A 98 9.09 5.19 -5.83
N TYR A 99 8.24 4.32 -6.35
CA TYR A 99 8.36 2.89 -6.07
C TYR A 99 9.55 2.25 -6.76
N LEU A 100 9.86 2.65 -8.00
CA LEU A 100 11.09 2.20 -8.65
C LEU A 100 12.32 2.57 -7.80
N GLY A 101 12.34 3.78 -7.27
CA GLY A 101 13.43 4.24 -6.40
C GLY A 101 13.54 3.46 -5.09
N LYS A 102 12.48 2.80 -4.68
CA LYS A 102 12.45 1.97 -3.46
C LYS A 102 12.71 0.49 -3.73
N GLY A 103 13.01 0.14 -4.97
CA GLY A 103 13.35 -1.23 -5.33
C GLY A 103 12.22 -2.07 -5.87
N PHE A 104 11.07 -1.47 -6.16
CA PHE A 104 9.99 -2.17 -6.85
C PHE A 104 10.28 -2.26 -8.34
N GLU A 105 9.75 -3.30 -8.96
CA GLU A 105 9.83 -3.50 -10.40
C GLU A 105 8.41 -3.65 -10.95
N THR A 106 8.17 -3.12 -12.13
CA THR A 106 6.90 -3.35 -12.82
C THR A 106 6.91 -4.75 -13.40
N ILE A 107 5.99 -5.59 -12.94
CA ILE A 107 5.93 -6.99 -13.36
C ILE A 107 4.77 -7.30 -14.27
N ASP A 108 3.75 -6.44 -14.29
CA ASP A 108 2.56 -6.66 -15.11
C ASP A 108 1.80 -5.36 -15.29
N ALA A 109 0.84 -5.40 -16.20
CA ALA A 109 -0.08 -4.31 -16.43
C ALA A 109 -1.48 -4.90 -16.55
N VAL A 110 -2.45 -4.30 -15.86
CA VAL A 110 -3.81 -4.81 -15.84
C VAL A 110 -4.81 -3.69 -16.11
N GLU A 111 -5.87 -4.04 -16.82
CA GLU A 111 -7.03 -3.18 -17.00
C GLU A 111 -8.19 -3.83 -16.26
N THR A 112 -8.86 -3.05 -15.44
CA THR A 112 -10.01 -3.52 -14.69
C THR A 112 -11.22 -2.67 -15.03
N ASP A 113 -12.26 -3.28 -15.56
CA ASP A 113 -13.53 -2.60 -15.84
C ASP A 113 -14.22 -2.36 -14.50
N ILE A 114 -14.44 -1.08 -14.15
CA ILE A 114 -15.08 -0.70 -12.90
C ILE A 114 -16.53 -0.22 -13.14
N GLY A 115 -17.06 -0.44 -14.35
CA GLY A 115 -18.43 -0.08 -14.69
C GLY A 115 -18.59 1.31 -15.28
N ASN A 116 -19.77 1.56 -15.85
CA ASN A 116 -20.13 2.85 -16.42
C ASN A 116 -19.14 3.36 -17.49
N GLY A 117 -18.47 2.46 -18.20
CA GLY A 117 -17.51 2.83 -19.22
C GLY A 117 -16.15 3.27 -18.71
N PHE A 118 -15.88 3.10 -17.43
CA PHE A 118 -14.60 3.44 -16.82
C PHE A 118 -13.72 2.22 -16.63
N VAL A 119 -12.42 2.41 -16.77
CA VAL A 119 -11.43 1.35 -16.65
C VAL A 119 -10.32 1.84 -15.71
N MET A 120 -9.93 0.98 -14.77
CA MET A 120 -8.69 1.18 -14.01
C MET A 120 -7.57 0.54 -14.81
N ASP A 121 -6.57 1.34 -15.15
CA ASP A 121 -5.44 0.92 -15.99
C ASP A 121 -4.17 1.07 -15.16
N ASP A 122 -3.73 -0.03 -14.59
CA ASP A 122 -2.69 -0.04 -13.57
C ASP A 122 -1.50 -0.90 -13.95
N TYR A 123 -0.35 -0.52 -13.40
CA TYR A 123 0.80 -1.42 -13.31
C TYR A 123 0.76 -2.17 -12.00
N ILE A 124 1.20 -3.43 -12.03
CA ILE A 124 1.51 -4.19 -10.83
C ILE A 124 3.01 -4.05 -10.61
N MET A 125 3.39 -3.57 -9.42
CA MET A 125 4.79 -3.40 -9.05
C MET A 125 5.10 -4.28 -7.86
N GLU A 126 6.22 -4.98 -7.92
CA GLU A 126 6.61 -5.95 -6.91
C GLU A 126 8.02 -5.67 -6.40
N LYS A 127 8.20 -5.85 -5.10
CA LYS A 127 9.51 -5.84 -4.48
C LYS A 127 9.75 -7.18 -3.79
N ARG A 128 10.81 -7.88 -4.22
CA ARG A 128 11.22 -9.12 -3.56
C ARG A 128 11.81 -8.79 -2.19
N VAL A 129 11.52 -9.63 -1.23
CA VAL A 129 12.03 -9.47 0.13
C VAL A 129 13.22 -10.38 0.31
N GLU A 130 14.36 -9.78 0.65
CA GLU A 130 15.57 -10.53 0.93
C GLU A 130 15.51 -11.06 2.36
N ARG A 131 15.98 -12.27 2.53
CA ARG A 131 16.03 -12.95 3.83
C ARG A 131 17.44 -13.07 4.36
#